data_28b137765f85fc098254ee3cf3a0b9e8
#
_entry.id   28b137765f85fc098254ee3cf3a0b9e8
#
_cell.length_a   1.000
_cell.length_b   1.000
_cell.length_c   1.000
_cell.angle_alpha   90.00
_cell.angle_beta   90.00
_cell.angle_gamma   90.00
#
_symmetry.space_group_name_H-M   'P 1'
#
loop_
_entity.id
_entity.type
_entity.pdbx_description
1 polymer ?
#
loop_
_entity_poly.entity_id
_entity_poly.type
_entity_poly.pdbx_seq_one_letter_code
_entity_poly.pdbx_strand_id
1 'polypeptide(L)'
;MRRFTMLASLLMVLCLQMAAQTWEDVKVGTSTRKTLTYVPKNVEKSPALVISLHGMNQDPGYQQNQTQWNALADTEGLIVTYPLGNNRMWDTHGMGDVMFVEAVMKDMELKHHVDKNRIYLSGFSMGSW
;
A
#
# COMPACT_ATOMS: atom_id res chain seq x y z
N MET A 1 -48.12 27.64 -27.55
CA MET A 1 -47.46 26.55 -26.81
C MET A 1 -45.96 26.83 -26.73
N ARG A 2 -45.47 27.21 -25.56
CA ARG A 2 -44.04 27.40 -25.32
C ARG A 2 -43.41 26.04 -24.98
N ARG A 3 -42.52 25.57 -25.82
CA ARG A 3 -41.70 24.38 -25.54
C ARG A 3 -40.59 24.80 -24.59
N PHE A 4 -40.66 24.34 -23.33
CA PHE A 4 -39.56 24.41 -22.40
C PHE A 4 -38.57 23.29 -22.76
N THR A 5 -37.46 23.65 -23.37
CA THR A 5 -36.29 22.76 -23.48
C THR A 5 -35.56 22.79 -22.15
N MET A 6 -35.74 21.73 -21.34
CA MET A 6 -34.89 21.47 -20.17
C MET A 6 -33.49 21.10 -20.67
N LEU A 7 -32.55 22.03 -20.55
CA LEU A 7 -31.11 21.68 -20.61
C LEU A 7 -30.77 20.97 -19.31
N ALA A 8 -30.63 19.65 -19.37
CA ALA A 8 -30.04 18.88 -18.31
C ALA A 8 -28.52 19.14 -18.35
N SER A 9 -28.06 20.01 -17.45
CA SER A 9 -26.62 20.20 -17.21
C SER A 9 -26.07 18.93 -16.54
N LEU A 10 -25.43 18.08 -17.33
CA LEU A 10 -24.66 16.92 -16.82
C LEU A 10 -23.43 17.47 -16.12
N LEU A 11 -23.50 17.63 -14.81
CA LEU A 11 -22.35 17.95 -13.96
C LEU A 11 -21.42 16.72 -13.94
N MET A 12 -20.42 16.72 -14.81
CA MET A 12 -19.35 15.72 -14.81
C MET A 12 -18.46 16.05 -13.60
N VAL A 13 -18.68 15.37 -12.47
CA VAL A 13 -17.80 15.45 -11.31
C VAL A 13 -16.50 14.75 -11.71
N LEU A 14 -15.52 15.54 -12.12
CA LEU A 14 -14.16 15.05 -12.35
C LEU A 14 -13.56 14.70 -10.98
N CYS A 15 -13.61 13.42 -10.59
CA CYS A 15 -12.94 12.94 -9.39
C CYS A 15 -11.43 12.99 -9.65
N LEU A 16 -10.78 14.09 -9.24
CA LEU A 16 -9.32 14.18 -9.27
C LEU A 16 -8.77 13.16 -8.28
N GLN A 17 -8.27 12.05 -8.79
CA GLN A 17 -7.49 11.13 -7.96
C GLN A 17 -6.17 11.79 -7.61
N MET A 18 -5.89 11.89 -6.31
CA MET A 18 -4.61 12.37 -5.78
C MET A 18 -3.82 11.20 -5.23
N ALA A 19 -2.49 11.29 -5.30
CA ALA A 19 -1.64 10.34 -4.59
C ALA A 19 -1.93 10.42 -3.08
N ALA A 20 -2.00 9.28 -2.42
CA ALA A 20 -2.26 9.18 -0.98
C ALA A 20 -1.21 8.32 -0.29
N GLN A 21 -0.73 8.80 0.86
CA GLN A 21 0.12 8.04 1.77
C GLN A 21 -0.57 7.95 3.11
N THR A 22 -0.86 6.72 3.55
CA THR A 22 -1.73 6.47 4.70
C THR A 22 -1.15 5.39 5.59
N TRP A 23 -1.17 5.60 6.90
CA TRP A 23 -0.98 4.54 7.88
C TRP A 23 -2.24 3.68 7.94
N GLU A 24 -2.07 2.39 7.79
CA GLU A 24 -3.16 1.41 7.84
C GLU A 24 -2.93 0.41 8.97
N ASP A 25 -4.00 0.08 9.68
CA ASP A 25 -3.99 -0.95 10.70
C ASP A 25 -4.25 -2.32 10.07
N VAL A 26 -3.43 -3.29 10.45
CA VAL A 26 -3.51 -4.67 9.98
C VAL A 26 -3.71 -5.59 11.18
N LYS A 27 -4.78 -6.36 11.18
CA LYS A 27 -5.05 -7.34 12.23
C LYS A 27 -4.27 -8.62 11.99
N VAL A 28 -3.53 -9.07 13.01
CA VAL A 28 -2.76 -10.32 13.01
C VAL A 28 -3.16 -11.11 14.26
N GLY A 29 -4.06 -12.08 14.11
CA GLY A 29 -4.65 -12.75 15.25
C GLY A 29 -5.39 -11.77 16.16
N THR A 30 -4.97 -11.66 17.42
CA THR A 30 -5.52 -10.72 18.40
C THR A 30 -4.78 -9.38 18.44
N SER A 31 -3.70 -9.24 17.69
CA SER A 31 -2.85 -8.04 17.66
C SER A 31 -3.23 -7.14 16.49
N THR A 32 -2.94 -5.84 16.63
CA THR A 32 -3.01 -4.88 15.53
C THR A 32 -1.63 -4.33 15.25
N ARG A 33 -1.20 -4.41 14.00
CA ARG A 33 0.09 -3.88 13.52
C ARG A 33 -0.17 -2.82 12.47
N LYS A 34 0.87 -2.11 12.04
CA LYS A 34 0.75 -0.99 11.11
C LYS A 34 1.61 -1.17 9.87
N THR A 35 1.10 -0.66 8.77
CA THR A 35 1.85 -0.50 7.53
C THR A 35 1.62 0.90 6.96
N LEU A 36 2.65 1.47 6.34
CA LEU A 36 2.55 2.74 5.63
C LEU A 36 2.34 2.45 4.15
N THR A 37 1.19 2.83 3.61
CA THR A 37 0.80 2.50 2.22
C THR A 37 0.82 3.75 1.35
N TYR A 38 1.42 3.64 0.19
CA TYR A 38 1.43 4.65 -0.86
C TYR A 38 0.62 4.18 -2.07
N VAL A 39 -0.40 4.95 -2.41
CA VAL A 39 -1.24 4.76 -3.60
C VAL A 39 -1.00 5.92 -4.56
N PRO A 40 -0.44 5.70 -5.76
CA PRO A 40 -0.16 6.77 -6.69
C PRO A 40 -1.44 7.33 -7.31
N LYS A 41 -1.35 8.56 -7.84
CA LYS A 41 -2.47 9.23 -8.52
C LYS A 41 -3.04 8.41 -9.69
N ASN A 42 -2.15 7.74 -10.43
CA ASN A 42 -2.47 6.94 -11.62
C ASN A 42 -2.50 5.43 -11.31
N VAL A 43 -2.93 5.05 -10.10
CA VAL A 43 -3.02 3.64 -9.71
C VAL A 43 -3.84 2.84 -10.73
N GLU A 44 -3.35 1.66 -11.11
CA GLU A 44 -4.07 0.73 -11.99
C GLU A 44 -5.34 0.20 -11.31
N LYS A 45 -6.29 -0.30 -12.10
CA LYS A 45 -7.53 -0.89 -11.59
C LYS A 45 -7.29 -2.14 -10.73
N SER A 46 -6.33 -2.97 -11.11
CA SER A 46 -5.88 -4.15 -10.38
C SER A 46 -4.35 -4.06 -10.24
N PRO A 47 -3.85 -3.22 -9.32
CA PRO A 47 -2.45 -2.86 -9.29
C PRO A 47 -1.57 -4.00 -8.77
N ALA A 48 -0.32 -4.02 -9.22
CA ALA A 48 0.72 -4.78 -8.56
C ALA A 48 1.01 -4.19 -7.17
N LEU A 49 1.54 -4.99 -6.27
CA LEU A 49 1.94 -4.60 -4.92
C LEU A 49 3.43 -4.85 -4.70
N VAL A 50 4.11 -3.86 -4.16
CA VAL A 50 5.43 -4.05 -3.55
C VAL A 50 5.30 -3.91 -2.03
N ILE A 51 5.72 -4.93 -1.30
CA ILE A 51 5.87 -4.90 0.16
C ILE A 51 7.35 -4.72 0.45
N SER A 52 7.72 -3.62 1.10
CA SER A 52 9.11 -3.27 1.33
C SER A 52 9.44 -3.18 2.83
N LEU A 53 10.30 -4.09 3.32
CA LEU A 53 10.62 -4.28 4.72
C LEU A 53 11.90 -3.53 5.09
N HIS A 54 11.84 -2.71 6.14
CA HIS A 54 12.98 -1.95 6.65
C HIS A 54 14.02 -2.84 7.37
N GLY A 55 15.21 -2.31 7.56
CA GLY A 55 16.26 -2.98 8.35
C GLY A 55 16.07 -2.81 9.86
N MET A 56 16.96 -3.43 10.63
CA MET A 56 16.96 -3.35 12.09
C MET A 56 17.07 -1.89 12.57
N ASN A 57 16.27 -1.52 13.56
CA ASN A 57 16.17 -0.16 14.12
C ASN A 57 15.76 0.94 13.13
N GLN A 58 15.32 0.56 11.95
CA GLN A 58 14.72 1.46 10.96
C GLN A 58 13.19 1.47 11.07
N ASP A 59 12.54 2.19 10.19
CA ASP A 59 11.09 2.30 10.13
C ASP A 59 10.59 2.46 8.67
N PRO A 60 9.28 2.39 8.44
CA PRO A 60 8.70 2.54 7.10
C PRO A 60 9.06 3.83 6.38
N GLY A 61 9.13 4.96 7.09
CA GLY A 61 9.51 6.23 6.48
C GLY A 61 10.96 6.23 6.00
N TYR A 62 11.86 5.65 6.76
CA TYR A 62 13.26 5.47 6.35
C TYR A 62 13.36 4.57 5.12
N GLN A 63 12.69 3.41 5.13
CA GLN A 63 12.67 2.47 4.01
C GLN A 63 12.14 3.11 2.74
N GLN A 64 11.04 3.87 2.84
CA GLN A 64 10.49 4.62 1.73
C GLN A 64 11.50 5.59 1.12
N ASN A 65 12.19 6.37 1.95
CA ASN A 65 13.17 7.35 1.50
C ASN A 65 14.40 6.70 0.85
N GLN A 66 14.83 5.55 1.36
CA GLN A 66 16.00 4.85 0.84
C GLN A 66 15.74 4.11 -0.47
N THR A 67 14.56 3.50 -0.60
CA THR A 67 14.26 2.63 -1.76
C THR A 67 13.69 3.36 -2.96
N GLN A 68 13.05 4.49 -2.76
CA GLN A 68 12.40 5.27 -3.83
C GLN A 68 11.31 4.49 -4.60
N TRP A 69 10.71 3.47 -3.98
CA TRP A 69 9.61 2.71 -4.59
C TRP A 69 8.41 3.58 -4.97
N ASN A 70 8.15 4.66 -4.21
CA ASN A 70 7.03 5.57 -4.52
C ASN A 70 7.21 6.25 -5.88
N ALA A 71 8.45 6.58 -6.27
CA ALA A 71 8.73 7.14 -7.60
C ALA A 71 8.40 6.13 -8.71
N LEU A 72 8.73 4.84 -8.50
CA LEU A 72 8.35 3.79 -9.44
C LEU A 72 6.82 3.58 -9.46
N ALA A 73 6.16 3.66 -8.29
CA ALA A 73 4.70 3.58 -8.21
C ALA A 73 4.03 4.68 -9.03
N ASP A 74 4.53 5.90 -9.00
CA ASP A 74 4.02 7.02 -9.81
C ASP A 74 4.15 6.76 -11.32
N THR A 75 5.16 6.03 -11.75
CA THR A 75 5.37 5.69 -13.16
C THR A 75 4.52 4.49 -13.59
N GLU A 76 4.49 3.43 -12.77
CA GLU A 76 3.93 2.13 -13.14
C GLU A 76 2.49 1.90 -12.64
N GLY A 77 1.96 2.79 -11.82
CA GLY A 77 0.59 2.65 -11.28
C GLY A 77 0.43 1.53 -10.26
N LEU A 78 1.52 1.06 -9.65
CA LEU A 78 1.51 0.04 -8.61
C LEU A 78 1.35 0.66 -7.21
N ILE A 79 1.00 -0.17 -6.23
CA ILE A 79 0.92 0.21 -4.82
C ILE A 79 2.19 -0.25 -4.10
N VAL A 80 2.66 0.57 -3.16
CA VAL A 80 3.76 0.19 -2.26
C VAL A 80 3.26 0.25 -0.82
N THR A 81 3.59 -0.76 -0.03
CA THR A 81 3.35 -0.73 1.41
C THR A 81 4.62 -1.07 2.18
N TYR A 82 4.81 -0.36 3.29
CA TYR A 82 6.00 -0.46 4.14
C TYR A 82 5.54 -0.88 5.55
N PRO A 83 5.57 -2.18 5.85
CA PRO A 83 5.21 -2.68 7.18
C PRO A 83 6.16 -2.20 8.27
N LEU A 84 5.62 -1.95 9.47
CA LEU A 84 6.39 -1.59 10.65
C LEU A 84 6.69 -2.83 11.49
N GLY A 85 7.97 -3.15 11.66
CA GLY A 85 8.45 -4.20 12.55
C GLY A 85 8.17 -3.87 14.03
N ASN A 86 7.92 -4.88 14.86
CA ASN A 86 7.78 -4.73 16.30
C ASN A 86 9.08 -4.18 16.90
N ASN A 87 8.98 -3.07 17.65
CA ASN A 87 10.16 -2.37 18.16
C ASN A 87 11.21 -2.06 17.06
N ARG A 88 10.75 -1.84 15.81
CA ARG A 88 11.59 -1.56 14.66
C ARG A 88 12.54 -2.72 14.28
N MET A 89 12.10 -3.94 14.56
CA MET A 89 12.84 -5.18 14.32
C MET A 89 11.93 -6.25 13.74
N TRP A 90 12.52 -7.30 13.19
CA TRP A 90 11.82 -8.47 12.65
C TRP A 90 12.18 -9.72 13.45
N ASP A 91 11.20 -10.59 13.66
CA ASP A 91 11.43 -11.92 14.25
C ASP A 91 11.94 -12.88 13.16
N THR A 92 13.26 -13.10 13.16
CA THR A 92 13.91 -13.95 12.16
C THR A 92 13.87 -15.45 12.50
N HIS A 93 13.29 -15.84 13.65
CA HIS A 93 13.24 -17.21 14.11
C HIS A 93 11.82 -17.75 14.28
N GLY A 94 10.84 -16.87 14.41
CA GLY A 94 9.43 -17.22 14.60
C GLY A 94 8.58 -16.97 13.35
N MET A 95 7.27 -17.20 13.51
CA MET A 95 6.29 -17.05 12.45
C MET A 95 5.47 -15.76 12.54
N GLY A 96 5.67 -14.96 13.60
CA GLY A 96 4.84 -13.78 13.87
C GLY A 96 4.89 -12.73 12.75
N ASP A 97 6.06 -12.47 12.20
CA ASP A 97 6.22 -11.53 11.11
C ASP A 97 5.82 -12.10 9.75
N VAL A 98 5.98 -13.40 9.55
CA VAL A 98 5.43 -14.09 8.36
C VAL A 98 3.91 -13.96 8.33
N MET A 99 3.24 -14.22 9.45
CA MET A 99 1.78 -14.03 9.58
C MET A 99 1.37 -12.57 9.37
N PHE A 100 2.19 -11.62 9.81
CA PHE A 100 1.94 -10.20 9.57
C PHE A 100 2.04 -9.86 8.09
N VAL A 101 3.08 -10.28 7.39
CA VAL A 101 3.22 -10.05 5.94
C VAL A 101 2.06 -10.67 5.17
N GLU A 102 1.65 -11.89 5.51
CA GLU A 102 0.47 -12.53 4.91
C GLU A 102 -0.82 -11.74 5.15
N ALA A 103 -1.00 -11.20 6.37
CA ALA A 103 -2.13 -10.35 6.69
C ALA A 103 -2.11 -9.03 5.90
N VAL A 104 -0.94 -8.43 5.72
CA VAL A 104 -0.75 -7.25 4.85
C VAL A 104 -1.18 -7.57 3.42
N MET A 105 -0.75 -8.69 2.85
CA MET A 105 -1.14 -9.11 1.51
C MET A 105 -2.66 -9.19 1.36
N LYS A 106 -3.34 -9.85 2.29
CA LYS A 106 -4.81 -9.98 2.28
C LYS A 106 -5.52 -8.63 2.41
N ASP A 107 -5.02 -7.77 3.31
CA ASP A 107 -5.58 -6.43 3.49
C ASP A 107 -5.45 -5.58 2.23
N MET A 108 -4.31 -5.63 1.55
CA MET A 108 -4.08 -4.90 0.30
C MET A 108 -5.00 -5.40 -0.83
N GLU A 109 -5.24 -6.72 -0.92
CA GLU A 109 -6.21 -7.27 -1.86
C GLU A 109 -7.63 -6.75 -1.59
N LEU A 110 -8.06 -6.73 -0.32
CA LEU A 110 -9.40 -6.30 0.08
C LEU A 110 -9.61 -4.80 -0.03
N LYS A 111 -8.66 -3.99 0.44
CA LYS A 111 -8.79 -2.53 0.53
C LYS A 111 -8.43 -1.81 -0.78
N HIS A 112 -7.48 -2.34 -1.53
CA HIS A 112 -6.88 -1.67 -2.69
C HIS A 112 -7.01 -2.46 -3.99
N HIS A 113 -7.71 -3.59 -3.98
CA HIS A 113 -7.93 -4.44 -5.17
C HIS A 113 -6.64 -4.90 -5.86
N VAL A 114 -5.58 -5.10 -5.09
CA VAL A 114 -4.28 -5.57 -5.58
C VAL A 114 -4.44 -6.90 -6.30
N ASP A 115 -3.73 -7.05 -7.42
CA ASP A 115 -3.64 -8.31 -8.15
C ASP A 115 -2.79 -9.31 -7.35
N LYS A 116 -3.43 -10.36 -6.83
CA LYS A 116 -2.79 -11.41 -6.03
C LYS A 116 -1.67 -12.16 -6.75
N ASN A 117 -1.61 -12.09 -8.08
CA ASN A 117 -0.57 -12.73 -8.88
C ASN A 117 0.63 -11.81 -9.13
N ARG A 118 0.56 -10.56 -8.67
CA ARG A 118 1.62 -9.55 -8.85
C ARG A 118 1.98 -8.88 -7.54
N ILE A 119 2.32 -9.69 -6.53
CA ILE A 119 2.77 -9.25 -5.22
C ILE A 119 4.25 -9.56 -5.08
N TYR A 120 5.04 -8.55 -4.78
CA TYR A 120 6.49 -8.62 -4.69
C TYR A 120 6.96 -8.20 -3.30
N LEU A 121 7.87 -8.99 -2.72
CA LEU A 121 8.47 -8.71 -1.43
C LEU A 121 9.90 -8.23 -1.64
N SER A 122 10.24 -7.13 -0.99
CA SER A 122 11.57 -6.53 -0.96
C SER A 122 11.96 -6.24 0.49
N GLY A 123 13.23 -6.35 0.82
CA GLY A 123 13.71 -6.07 2.16
C GLY A 123 15.15 -5.59 2.16
N PHE A 124 15.50 -4.83 3.20
CA PHE A 124 16.86 -4.38 3.45
C PHE A 124 17.39 -4.99 4.75
N SER A 125 18.61 -5.54 4.72
CA SER A 125 19.29 -6.12 5.89
C SER A 125 18.37 -7.13 6.61
N MET A 126 18.05 -6.92 7.90
CA MET A 126 17.14 -7.79 8.66
C MET A 126 15.77 -7.99 7.99
N GLY A 127 15.27 -7.02 7.25
CA GLY A 127 14.03 -7.15 6.49
C GLY A 127 14.10 -8.12 5.30
N SER A 128 15.30 -8.59 4.96
CA SER A 128 15.54 -9.53 3.86
C SER A 128 15.82 -10.98 4.31
N TRP A 129 15.77 -11.27 5.60
CA TRP A 129 16.07 -12.60 6.19
C TRP A 129 14.87 -13.54 6.35
#